data_db21fe46f9afb2b74ea3d18d3d598324
#
_entry.id   db21fe46f9afb2b74ea3d18d3d598324
#
_cell.length_a   1.000
_cell.length_b   1.000
_cell.length_c   1.000
_cell.angle_alpha   90.00
_cell.angle_beta   90.00
_cell.angle_gamma   90.00
#
_symmetry.space_group_name_H-M   'P 1'
#
loop_
_entity.id
_entity.type
_entity.pdbx_description
1 polymer ?
#
loop_
_entity_poly.entity_id
_entity_poly.type
_entity_poly.pdbx_seq_one_letter_code
_entity_poly.pdbx_strand_id
1 'polypeptide(L)'
;MDYKMFCYQCQETANCSGCTVSGVCGKKPDTANMQDLLVYVTKGISAVTTQIRAEGKQIDKSINHLITLNLFTTITNANFDKDVIVERIKTTLKVKENLLKEVSDKSALSSASLWNGNESEFTAKAATVGVLATENEDIRSLRELITYGLKGLSAYSKHANVLLEDNEELDAFLQRALAMLFDDTLLVDDLVALTLETGKLGVEGMAMLDKANTSAYGNPEITKVNIGVRSNPAILVSGHDLRDLEMLLEQTKDTGVDVYTHSEMLPAHYYPTFKKYSHFVGNYGNAWWKQKEEFESFNGAILMTTNCIVPPKDSYKDRMFTTGAAGYPGVKHIGGEIGEIKDFSEIIEVAKKCKPPVEIERGEIVGGFAHNQVLSLADKIVEAVQNGDIKKFIVMAGCDGRAKSRNYYTEFAKALPKDTVILTAGCAKYKYNKLNLGDINGIPRVLDAGQCNDSYSLAVIALKLKEVFGLDDINELPIIYNIAWYEQKAVIVLLSLLYLGVKNIHLGPTLPAFLSPNVLNVLVENFGISGIGSVEDDIKLFFNK
;
A
#
# COMPACT_ATOMS: atom_id res chain seq x y z
N MET A 1 -5.90 -11.44 -29.88
CA MET A 1 -4.69 -10.57 -29.91
C MET A 1 -3.59 -11.33 -29.20
N ASP A 2 -2.41 -11.42 -29.80
CA ASP A 2 -1.28 -12.18 -29.21
C ASP A 2 -0.47 -11.26 -28.29
N TYR A 3 -1.01 -11.03 -27.07
CA TYR A 3 -0.32 -10.22 -26.07
C TYR A 3 0.80 -11.04 -25.42
N LYS A 4 1.99 -10.45 -25.25
CA LYS A 4 3.08 -11.05 -24.46
C LYS A 4 2.78 -11.12 -22.97
N MET A 5 1.98 -10.19 -22.48
CA MET A 5 1.44 -10.08 -21.13
C MET A 5 0.18 -9.21 -21.15
N PHE A 6 -0.58 -9.21 -20.07
CA PHE A 6 -1.59 -8.17 -19.84
C PHE A 6 -1.59 -7.75 -18.38
N CYS A 7 -1.49 -6.44 -18.09
CA CYS A 7 -1.52 -5.94 -16.72
C CYS A 7 -2.06 -4.51 -16.69
N TYR A 8 -3.10 -4.26 -15.91
CA TYR A 8 -3.69 -2.92 -15.71
C TYR A 8 -3.95 -2.58 -14.24
N GLN A 9 -3.23 -3.27 -13.32
CA GLN A 9 -3.47 -3.17 -11.87
C GLN A 9 -3.01 -1.85 -11.23
N CYS A 10 -2.31 -0.96 -11.93
CA CYS A 10 -1.82 0.31 -11.40
C CYS A 10 -2.25 1.50 -12.24
N GLN A 11 -2.19 2.70 -11.65
CA GLN A 11 -2.58 3.95 -12.30
C GLN A 11 -1.71 4.29 -13.52
N GLU A 12 -0.43 3.92 -13.50
CA GLU A 12 0.51 4.20 -14.61
C GLU A 12 0.48 3.13 -15.72
N THR A 13 -0.55 2.30 -15.77
CA THR A 13 -0.68 1.31 -16.84
C THR A 13 -0.70 1.97 -18.23
N ALA A 14 -0.12 1.30 -19.24
CA ALA A 14 0.07 1.88 -20.56
C ALA A 14 -1.26 2.38 -21.13
N ASN A 15 -1.28 3.65 -21.55
CA ASN A 15 -2.43 4.33 -22.16
C ASN A 15 -3.73 4.26 -21.34
N CYS A 16 -3.66 4.08 -20.02
CA CYS A 16 -4.83 3.84 -19.16
C CYS A 16 -5.71 2.65 -19.66
N SER A 17 -5.12 1.65 -20.29
CA SER A 17 -5.85 0.50 -20.85
C SER A 17 -5.20 -0.85 -20.55
N GLY A 18 -3.88 -0.92 -20.40
CA GLY A 18 -3.16 -2.15 -20.09
C GLY A 18 -1.77 -2.22 -20.70
N CYS A 19 -0.83 -2.80 -19.95
CA CYS A 19 0.51 -3.12 -20.42
C CYS A 19 0.47 -4.47 -21.15
N THR A 20 0.81 -4.51 -22.46
CA THR A 20 0.69 -5.70 -23.32
C THR A 20 2.02 -6.22 -23.84
N VAL A 21 3.09 -5.40 -23.77
CA VAL A 21 4.44 -5.73 -24.26
C VAL A 21 5.43 -5.85 -23.11
N SER A 22 5.40 -4.87 -22.21
CA SER A 22 6.15 -4.82 -20.94
C SER A 22 5.46 -3.86 -19.98
N GLY A 23 5.63 -4.05 -18.69
CA GLY A 23 5.09 -3.11 -17.68
C GLY A 23 5.75 -1.73 -17.80
N VAL A 24 4.96 -0.65 -17.70
CA VAL A 24 5.50 0.73 -17.55
C VAL A 24 6.39 0.83 -16.31
N CYS A 25 6.10 0.02 -15.28
CA CYS A 25 6.93 -0.12 -14.08
C CYS A 25 8.28 -0.80 -14.31
N GLY A 26 8.53 -1.37 -15.50
CA GLY A 26 9.73 -2.15 -15.82
C GLY A 26 9.58 -3.68 -15.66
N LYS A 27 8.38 -4.18 -15.33
CA LYS A 27 8.11 -5.61 -15.23
C LYS A 27 8.20 -6.27 -16.61
N LYS A 28 8.93 -7.38 -16.71
CA LYS A 28 9.04 -8.17 -17.92
C LYS A 28 7.81 -9.07 -18.13
N PRO A 29 7.48 -9.46 -19.38
CA PRO A 29 6.32 -10.30 -19.67
C PRO A 29 6.33 -11.63 -18.93
N ASP A 30 7.46 -12.32 -18.88
CA ASP A 30 7.61 -13.60 -18.20
C ASP A 30 7.36 -13.50 -16.70
N THR A 31 7.85 -12.42 -16.07
CA THR A 31 7.57 -12.13 -14.65
C THR A 31 6.08 -11.84 -14.42
N ALA A 32 5.44 -11.06 -15.30
CA ALA A 32 4.02 -10.75 -15.19
C ALA A 32 3.16 -12.02 -15.30
N ASN A 33 3.45 -12.88 -16.29
CA ASN A 33 2.74 -14.13 -16.50
C ASN A 33 2.91 -15.10 -15.31
N MET A 34 4.11 -15.15 -14.69
CA MET A 34 4.31 -15.95 -13.47
C MET A 34 3.57 -15.35 -12.27
N GLN A 35 3.43 -14.03 -12.18
CA GLN A 35 2.59 -13.41 -11.14
C GLN A 35 1.11 -13.76 -11.33
N ASP A 36 0.59 -13.79 -12.54
CA ASP A 36 -0.77 -14.23 -12.83
C ASP A 36 -0.98 -15.69 -12.43
N LEU A 37 0.00 -16.56 -12.72
CA LEU A 37 -0.02 -17.95 -12.28
C LEU A 37 0.05 -18.06 -10.74
N LEU A 38 0.87 -17.26 -10.08
CA LEU A 38 0.93 -17.24 -8.61
C LEU A 38 -0.41 -16.83 -8.00
N VAL A 39 -1.09 -15.82 -8.56
CA VAL A 39 -2.44 -15.44 -8.14
C VAL A 39 -3.42 -16.59 -8.34
N TYR A 40 -3.36 -17.27 -9.49
CA TYR A 40 -4.22 -18.41 -9.80
C TYR A 40 -4.03 -19.56 -8.80
N VAL A 41 -2.79 -19.97 -8.51
CA VAL A 41 -2.56 -21.05 -7.54
C VAL A 41 -2.89 -20.63 -6.11
N THR A 42 -2.77 -19.32 -5.80
CA THR A 42 -3.17 -18.76 -4.51
C THR A 42 -4.69 -18.79 -4.34
N LYS A 43 -5.46 -18.46 -5.37
CA LYS A 43 -6.91 -18.67 -5.40
C LYS A 43 -7.26 -20.16 -5.22
N GLY A 44 -6.49 -21.05 -5.87
CA GLY A 44 -6.69 -22.50 -5.78
C GLY A 44 -6.47 -23.05 -4.36
N ILE A 45 -5.38 -22.68 -3.67
CA ILE A 45 -5.17 -23.11 -2.27
C ILE A 45 -6.21 -22.48 -1.34
N SER A 46 -6.65 -21.25 -1.62
CA SER A 46 -7.69 -20.56 -0.85
C SER A 46 -9.03 -21.27 -0.92
N ALA A 47 -9.40 -21.84 -2.05
CA ALA A 47 -10.60 -22.66 -2.16
C ALA A 47 -10.47 -23.97 -1.36
N VAL A 48 -9.29 -24.58 -1.31
CA VAL A 48 -9.04 -25.78 -0.48
C VAL A 48 -9.15 -25.44 1.01
N THR A 49 -8.51 -24.37 1.47
CA THR A 49 -8.59 -23.95 2.88
C THR A 49 -10.00 -23.52 3.28
N THR A 50 -10.75 -22.90 2.39
CA THR A 50 -12.17 -22.56 2.61
C THR A 50 -13.01 -23.82 2.80
N GLN A 51 -12.80 -24.85 1.98
CA GLN A 51 -13.48 -26.13 2.11
C GLN A 51 -13.12 -26.83 3.43
N ILE A 52 -11.84 -26.82 3.83
CA ILE A 52 -11.38 -27.39 5.11
C ILE A 52 -12.09 -26.70 6.30
N ARG A 53 -12.20 -25.35 6.27
CA ARG A 53 -12.96 -24.61 7.30
C ARG A 53 -14.45 -24.94 7.28
N ALA A 54 -15.05 -25.11 6.10
CA ALA A 54 -16.45 -25.53 5.98
C ALA A 54 -16.71 -26.92 6.59
N GLU A 55 -15.69 -27.78 6.60
CA GLU A 55 -15.72 -29.07 7.28
C GLU A 55 -15.44 -28.99 8.80
N GLY A 56 -15.33 -27.76 9.37
CA GLY A 56 -15.11 -27.52 10.79
C GLY A 56 -13.67 -27.71 11.26
N LYS A 57 -12.70 -27.75 10.34
CA LYS A 57 -11.27 -27.90 10.65
C LYS A 57 -10.58 -26.54 10.66
N GLN A 58 -9.50 -26.44 11.43
CA GLN A 58 -8.66 -25.23 11.51
C GLN A 58 -7.56 -25.25 10.44
N ILE A 59 -7.08 -24.07 10.05
CA ILE A 59 -5.96 -23.87 9.15
C ILE A 59 -4.76 -23.36 9.96
N ASP A 60 -3.60 -23.95 9.73
CA ASP A 60 -2.36 -23.49 10.37
C ASP A 60 -2.00 -22.07 9.91
N LYS A 61 -1.52 -21.25 10.85
CA LYS A 61 -1.15 -19.84 10.60
C LYS A 61 -0.11 -19.70 9.48
N SER A 62 0.83 -20.63 9.36
CA SER A 62 1.83 -20.59 8.30
C SER A 62 1.23 -20.66 6.89
N ILE A 63 0.07 -21.32 6.76
CA ILE A 63 -0.69 -21.40 5.50
C ILE A 63 -1.37 -20.04 5.21
N ASN A 64 -1.97 -19.42 6.23
CA ASN A 64 -2.53 -18.07 6.13
C ASN A 64 -1.44 -17.08 5.70
N HIS A 65 -0.28 -17.12 6.37
CA HIS A 65 0.88 -16.27 6.04
C HIS A 65 1.43 -16.52 4.62
N LEU A 66 1.44 -17.79 4.15
CA LEU A 66 1.85 -18.13 2.78
C LEU A 66 0.92 -17.46 1.75
N ILE A 67 -0.40 -17.57 1.95
CA ILE A 67 -1.42 -16.99 1.05
C ILE A 67 -1.31 -15.46 1.03
N THR A 68 -1.21 -14.85 2.19
CA THR A 68 -1.03 -13.39 2.35
C THR A 68 0.25 -12.91 1.67
N LEU A 69 1.37 -13.59 1.88
CA LEU A 69 2.65 -13.22 1.28
C LEU A 69 2.66 -13.43 -0.24
N ASN A 70 1.98 -14.45 -0.76
CA ASN A 70 1.83 -14.66 -2.21
C ASN A 70 1.15 -13.46 -2.88
N LEU A 71 0.02 -12.99 -2.33
CA LEU A 71 -0.68 -11.83 -2.86
C LEU A 71 0.18 -10.58 -2.75
N PHE A 72 0.81 -10.34 -1.60
CA PHE A 72 1.67 -9.17 -1.40
C PHE A 72 2.85 -9.15 -2.39
N THR A 73 3.45 -10.30 -2.69
CA THR A 73 4.54 -10.41 -3.68
C THR A 73 4.11 -9.94 -5.07
N THR A 74 2.83 -10.03 -5.41
CA THR A 74 2.29 -9.66 -6.73
C THR A 74 1.76 -8.23 -6.84
N ILE A 75 1.80 -7.42 -5.78
CA ILE A 75 1.40 -6.01 -5.89
C ILE A 75 2.37 -5.22 -6.78
N THR A 76 1.94 -4.06 -7.21
CA THR A 76 2.73 -3.21 -8.11
C THR A 76 4.10 -2.90 -7.51
N ASN A 77 5.16 -3.14 -8.27
CA ASN A 77 6.56 -2.81 -7.93
C ASN A 77 7.10 -3.48 -6.64
N ALA A 78 6.53 -4.61 -6.23
CA ALA A 78 7.05 -5.35 -5.07
C ALA A 78 8.18 -6.30 -5.47
N ASN A 79 7.92 -7.22 -6.40
CA ASN A 79 8.89 -8.23 -6.79
C ASN A 79 8.98 -8.36 -8.32
N PHE A 80 10.20 -8.22 -8.81
CA PHE A 80 10.54 -8.33 -10.24
C PHE A 80 11.30 -9.62 -10.55
N ASP A 81 11.59 -10.44 -9.53
CA ASP A 81 12.37 -11.65 -9.66
C ASP A 81 11.46 -12.84 -10.01
N LYS A 82 11.56 -13.27 -11.27
CA LYS A 82 10.78 -14.39 -11.79
C LYS A 82 11.07 -15.70 -11.04
N ASP A 83 12.33 -15.94 -10.69
CA ASP A 83 12.74 -17.21 -10.08
C ASP A 83 12.16 -17.33 -8.66
N VAL A 84 12.14 -16.23 -7.90
CA VAL A 84 11.45 -16.15 -6.61
C VAL A 84 9.96 -16.46 -6.76
N ILE A 85 9.31 -15.93 -7.79
CA ILE A 85 7.87 -16.16 -8.03
C ILE A 85 7.63 -17.63 -8.40
N VAL A 86 8.47 -18.24 -9.22
CA VAL A 86 8.40 -19.67 -9.59
C VAL A 86 8.53 -20.55 -8.34
N GLU A 87 9.49 -20.27 -7.46
CA GLU A 87 9.65 -21.04 -6.20
C GLU A 87 8.42 -20.88 -5.27
N ARG A 88 7.80 -19.71 -5.23
CA ARG A 88 6.55 -19.50 -4.50
C ARG A 88 5.39 -20.32 -5.07
N ILE A 89 5.29 -20.42 -6.40
CA ILE A 89 4.29 -21.28 -7.07
C ILE A 89 4.50 -22.73 -6.66
N LYS A 90 5.73 -23.24 -6.74
CA LYS A 90 6.08 -24.63 -6.36
C LYS A 90 5.72 -24.91 -4.90
N THR A 91 6.13 -24.02 -4.00
CA THR A 91 5.81 -24.12 -2.57
C THR A 91 4.31 -24.16 -2.33
N THR A 92 3.56 -23.26 -2.98
CA THR A 92 2.11 -23.19 -2.84
C THR A 92 1.42 -24.46 -3.36
N LEU A 93 1.85 -25.00 -4.50
CA LEU A 93 1.32 -26.25 -5.05
C LEU A 93 1.59 -27.43 -4.11
N LYS A 94 2.79 -27.53 -3.56
CA LYS A 94 3.16 -28.58 -2.60
C LYS A 94 2.32 -28.53 -1.31
N VAL A 95 2.12 -27.32 -0.75
CA VAL A 95 1.26 -27.13 0.43
C VAL A 95 -0.18 -27.49 0.10
N LYS A 96 -0.69 -27.02 -1.03
CA LYS A 96 -2.05 -27.32 -1.52
C LYS A 96 -2.28 -28.82 -1.70
N GLU A 97 -1.31 -29.55 -2.26
CA GLU A 97 -1.39 -31.00 -2.43
C GLU A 97 -1.55 -31.73 -1.08
N ASN A 98 -0.86 -31.26 -0.04
CA ASN A 98 -0.99 -31.82 1.30
C ASN A 98 -2.38 -31.50 1.89
N LEU A 99 -2.86 -30.28 1.79
CA LEU A 99 -4.18 -29.88 2.25
C LEU A 99 -5.32 -30.61 1.55
N LEU A 100 -5.18 -30.95 0.27
CA LEU A 100 -6.17 -31.75 -0.47
C LEU A 100 -6.39 -33.15 0.12
N LYS A 101 -5.43 -33.68 0.90
CA LYS A 101 -5.60 -34.96 1.61
C LYS A 101 -6.54 -34.85 2.80
N GLU A 102 -6.70 -33.64 3.35
CA GLU A 102 -7.54 -33.34 4.50
C GLU A 102 -9.00 -33.04 4.10
N VAL A 103 -9.24 -32.72 2.82
CA VAL A 103 -10.58 -32.42 2.29
C VAL A 103 -11.36 -33.72 2.10
N SER A 104 -12.50 -33.83 2.77
CA SER A 104 -13.40 -35.00 2.69
C SER A 104 -14.25 -34.96 1.44
N ASP A 105 -14.85 -33.83 1.11
CA ASP A 105 -15.68 -33.63 -0.09
C ASP A 105 -14.95 -32.72 -1.10
N LYS A 106 -14.50 -33.32 -2.20
CA LYS A 106 -13.81 -32.64 -3.30
C LYS A 106 -14.73 -32.21 -4.44
N SER A 107 -16.02 -32.51 -4.37
CA SER A 107 -16.98 -32.24 -5.45
C SER A 107 -17.20 -30.75 -5.71
N ALA A 108 -17.06 -29.92 -4.67
CA ALA A 108 -17.19 -28.47 -4.75
C ALA A 108 -15.90 -27.74 -5.15
N LEU A 109 -14.78 -28.46 -5.33
CA LEU A 109 -13.49 -27.84 -5.61
C LEU A 109 -13.38 -27.42 -7.08
N SER A 110 -12.90 -26.20 -7.30
CA SER A 110 -12.64 -25.65 -8.63
C SER A 110 -11.47 -26.33 -9.36
N SER A 111 -11.38 -26.15 -10.66
CA SER A 111 -10.24 -26.63 -11.45
C SER A 111 -8.90 -26.09 -10.94
N ALA A 112 -8.86 -24.86 -10.41
CA ALA A 112 -7.67 -24.26 -9.81
C ALA A 112 -7.23 -24.97 -8.54
N SER A 113 -8.18 -25.45 -7.74
CA SER A 113 -7.88 -26.24 -6.53
C SER A 113 -7.22 -27.58 -6.87
N LEU A 114 -7.61 -28.17 -7.98
CA LEU A 114 -7.13 -29.49 -8.40
C LEU A 114 -5.87 -29.43 -9.30
N TRP A 115 -5.59 -28.30 -9.95
CA TRP A 115 -4.45 -28.17 -10.83
C TRP A 115 -3.12 -28.26 -10.06
N ASN A 116 -2.24 -29.19 -10.46
CA ASN A 116 -0.95 -29.45 -9.82
C ASN A 116 0.13 -29.71 -10.88
N GLY A 117 0.35 -28.71 -11.77
CA GLY A 117 1.34 -28.80 -12.83
C GLY A 117 2.79 -28.62 -12.30
N ASN A 118 3.73 -29.18 -13.05
CA ASN A 118 5.16 -28.97 -12.80
C ASN A 118 5.69 -27.73 -13.53
N GLU A 119 6.93 -27.30 -13.24
CA GLU A 119 7.51 -26.07 -13.77
C GLU A 119 7.49 -25.96 -15.30
N SER A 120 7.64 -27.08 -16.03
CA SER A 120 7.60 -27.07 -17.50
C SER A 120 6.23 -26.69 -18.07
N GLU A 121 5.17 -26.81 -17.28
CA GLU A 121 3.78 -26.47 -17.64
C GLU A 121 3.40 -25.04 -17.27
N PHE A 122 4.20 -24.34 -16.43
CA PHE A 122 3.84 -23.03 -15.89
C PHE A 122 3.59 -21.97 -16.96
N THR A 123 4.44 -21.92 -17.99
CA THR A 123 4.29 -20.94 -19.07
C THR A 123 2.99 -21.16 -19.85
N ALA A 124 2.66 -22.39 -20.16
CA ALA A 124 1.43 -22.74 -20.86
C ALA A 124 0.19 -22.43 -20.01
N LYS A 125 0.25 -22.76 -18.70
CA LYS A 125 -0.85 -22.48 -17.78
C LYS A 125 -1.05 -20.98 -17.56
N ALA A 126 0.03 -20.22 -17.38
CA ALA A 126 -0.02 -18.76 -17.20
C ALA A 126 -0.74 -18.04 -18.35
N ALA A 127 -0.56 -18.54 -19.58
CA ALA A 127 -1.25 -18.00 -20.75
C ALA A 127 -2.79 -18.14 -20.73
N THR A 128 -3.33 -18.96 -19.84
CA THR A 128 -4.78 -19.28 -19.79
C THR A 128 -5.49 -18.76 -18.53
N VAL A 129 -4.76 -18.14 -17.60
CA VAL A 129 -5.31 -17.80 -16.26
C VAL A 129 -5.13 -16.35 -15.85
N GLY A 130 -4.57 -15.50 -16.71
CA GLY A 130 -4.42 -14.07 -16.47
C GLY A 130 -5.74 -13.30 -16.52
N VAL A 131 -5.65 -12.00 -16.37
CA VAL A 131 -6.79 -11.06 -16.32
C VAL A 131 -7.80 -11.28 -17.44
N LEU A 132 -7.32 -11.49 -18.68
CA LEU A 132 -8.18 -11.64 -19.85
C LEU A 132 -8.86 -13.02 -19.97
N ALA A 133 -8.62 -13.94 -19.03
CA ALA A 133 -9.33 -15.23 -18.99
C ALA A 133 -10.83 -15.07 -18.67
N THR A 134 -11.24 -13.98 -18.04
CA THR A 134 -12.64 -13.61 -17.86
C THR A 134 -13.08 -12.75 -19.05
N GLU A 135 -13.92 -13.29 -19.93
CA GLU A 135 -14.33 -12.63 -21.18
C GLU A 135 -15.29 -11.46 -20.94
N ASN A 136 -16.29 -11.64 -20.06
CA ASN A 136 -17.23 -10.57 -19.72
C ASN A 136 -16.51 -9.43 -19.00
N GLU A 137 -16.58 -8.22 -19.57
CA GLU A 137 -15.84 -7.06 -19.10
C GLU A 137 -16.28 -6.58 -17.71
N ASP A 138 -17.57 -6.63 -17.40
CA ASP A 138 -18.08 -6.18 -16.11
C ASP A 138 -17.71 -7.17 -15.00
N ILE A 139 -17.87 -8.47 -15.26
CA ILE A 139 -17.45 -9.53 -14.33
C ILE A 139 -15.93 -9.47 -14.11
N ARG A 140 -15.15 -9.30 -15.18
CA ARG A 140 -13.70 -9.12 -15.11
C ARG A 140 -13.34 -7.91 -14.25
N SER A 141 -13.98 -6.77 -14.50
CA SER A 141 -13.77 -5.53 -13.76
C SER A 141 -13.99 -5.72 -12.25
N LEU A 142 -15.09 -6.34 -11.85
CA LEU A 142 -15.40 -6.60 -10.44
C LEU A 142 -14.45 -7.63 -9.82
N ARG A 143 -14.15 -8.73 -10.53
CA ARG A 143 -13.18 -9.74 -10.08
C ARG A 143 -11.79 -9.15 -9.85
N GLU A 144 -11.33 -8.28 -10.75
CA GLU A 144 -10.04 -7.62 -10.59
C GLU A 144 -10.06 -6.54 -9.51
N LEU A 145 -11.14 -5.77 -9.39
CA LEU A 145 -11.32 -4.80 -8.29
C LEU A 145 -11.22 -5.50 -6.92
N ILE A 146 -11.91 -6.63 -6.74
CA ILE A 146 -11.83 -7.44 -5.52
C ILE A 146 -10.41 -8.00 -5.34
N THR A 147 -9.83 -8.61 -6.38
CA THR A 147 -8.47 -9.17 -6.33
C THR A 147 -7.45 -8.10 -5.91
N TYR A 148 -7.56 -6.89 -6.44
CA TYR A 148 -6.65 -5.79 -6.11
C TYR A 148 -6.90 -5.24 -4.70
N GLY A 149 -8.14 -5.19 -4.26
CA GLY A 149 -8.48 -4.92 -2.86
C GLY A 149 -7.86 -5.93 -1.91
N LEU A 150 -8.00 -7.23 -2.21
CA LEU A 150 -7.41 -8.32 -1.41
C LEU A 150 -5.88 -8.31 -1.42
N LYS A 151 -5.23 -7.95 -2.54
CA LYS A 151 -3.77 -7.72 -2.58
C LYS A 151 -3.36 -6.58 -1.64
N GLY A 152 -4.09 -5.48 -1.62
CA GLY A 152 -3.85 -4.36 -0.70
C GLY A 152 -4.04 -4.77 0.76
N LEU A 153 -5.12 -5.49 1.07
CA LEU A 153 -5.38 -6.05 2.39
C LEU A 153 -4.27 -6.98 2.85
N SER A 154 -3.78 -7.85 1.95
CA SER A 154 -2.67 -8.77 2.24
C SER A 154 -1.38 -8.04 2.61
N ALA A 155 -1.10 -6.88 2.03
CA ALA A 155 0.05 -6.07 2.41
C ALA A 155 -0.08 -5.57 3.85
N TYR A 156 -1.24 -5.08 4.26
CA TYR A 156 -1.49 -4.62 5.63
C TYR A 156 -1.48 -5.78 6.63
N SER A 157 -2.12 -6.90 6.30
CA SER A 157 -2.07 -8.11 7.14
C SER A 157 -0.64 -8.59 7.35
N LYS A 158 0.18 -8.63 6.28
CA LYS A 158 1.58 -9.05 6.39
C LYS A 158 2.39 -8.16 7.35
N HIS A 159 2.17 -6.84 7.34
CA HIS A 159 2.85 -5.93 8.27
C HIS A 159 2.39 -6.14 9.72
N ALA A 160 1.14 -6.51 9.97
CA ALA A 160 0.67 -6.89 11.31
C ALA A 160 1.24 -8.26 11.73
N ASN A 161 1.24 -9.25 10.82
CA ASN A 161 1.75 -10.59 11.12
C ASN A 161 3.24 -10.59 11.54
N VAL A 162 4.10 -9.73 10.96
CA VAL A 162 5.51 -9.64 11.38
C VAL A 162 5.68 -9.07 12.79
N LEU A 163 4.65 -8.40 13.30
CA LEU A 163 4.53 -7.97 14.70
C LEU A 163 3.73 -8.95 15.57
N LEU A 164 3.48 -10.16 15.06
CA LEU A 164 2.78 -11.27 15.71
C LEU A 164 1.28 -10.99 15.99
N GLU A 165 0.68 -10.04 15.28
CA GLU A 165 -0.78 -9.83 15.29
C GLU A 165 -1.39 -10.57 14.10
N ASP A 166 -2.27 -11.53 14.40
CA ASP A 166 -3.02 -12.33 13.43
C ASP A 166 -4.52 -12.16 13.66
N ASN A 167 -5.32 -12.32 12.60
CA ASN A 167 -6.77 -12.30 12.67
C ASN A 167 -7.35 -13.42 11.78
N GLU A 168 -7.82 -14.49 12.40
CA GLU A 168 -8.35 -15.67 11.69
C GLU A 168 -9.63 -15.34 10.88
N GLU A 169 -10.48 -14.42 11.32
CA GLU A 169 -11.67 -14.01 10.58
C GLU A 169 -11.29 -13.28 9.28
N LEU A 170 -10.27 -12.42 9.37
CA LEU A 170 -9.75 -11.71 8.22
C LEU A 170 -9.06 -12.66 7.23
N ASP A 171 -8.28 -13.62 7.72
CA ASP A 171 -7.62 -14.65 6.91
C ASP A 171 -8.66 -15.57 6.22
N ALA A 172 -9.68 -16.00 6.96
CA ALA A 172 -10.77 -16.82 6.45
C ALA A 172 -11.57 -16.07 5.37
N PHE A 173 -11.89 -14.80 5.60
CA PHE A 173 -12.56 -13.96 4.61
C PHE A 173 -11.73 -13.82 3.33
N LEU A 174 -10.45 -13.44 3.45
CA LEU A 174 -9.55 -13.25 2.32
C LEU A 174 -9.52 -14.51 1.43
N GLN A 175 -9.40 -15.68 2.05
CA GLN A 175 -9.36 -16.95 1.34
C GLN A 175 -10.72 -17.32 0.74
N ARG A 176 -11.83 -17.10 1.45
CA ARG A 176 -13.18 -17.29 0.91
C ARG A 176 -13.44 -16.37 -0.29
N ALA A 177 -13.09 -15.10 -0.19
CA ALA A 177 -13.26 -14.15 -1.28
C ALA A 177 -12.45 -14.56 -2.52
N LEU A 178 -11.18 -14.98 -2.34
CA LEU A 178 -10.37 -15.52 -3.44
C LEU A 178 -10.97 -16.76 -4.09
N ALA A 179 -11.55 -17.68 -3.30
CA ALA A 179 -12.20 -18.88 -3.78
C ALA A 179 -13.45 -18.56 -4.62
N MET A 180 -14.25 -17.60 -4.17
CA MET A 180 -15.47 -17.15 -4.86
C MET A 180 -15.18 -16.56 -6.25
N LEU A 181 -13.98 -16.00 -6.50
CA LEU A 181 -13.63 -15.44 -7.80
C LEU A 181 -13.46 -16.49 -8.92
N PHE A 182 -13.55 -17.78 -8.61
CA PHE A 182 -13.65 -18.87 -9.60
C PHE A 182 -15.09 -19.34 -9.85
N ASP A 183 -16.05 -18.84 -9.12
CA ASP A 183 -17.44 -19.21 -9.31
C ASP A 183 -18.04 -18.40 -10.47
N ASP A 184 -18.24 -19.07 -11.61
CA ASP A 184 -18.83 -18.47 -12.79
C ASP A 184 -20.35 -18.29 -12.71
N THR A 185 -20.97 -18.75 -11.61
CA THR A 185 -22.41 -18.55 -11.35
C THR A 185 -22.71 -17.23 -10.65
N LEU A 186 -21.69 -16.56 -10.07
CA LEU A 186 -21.85 -15.27 -9.43
C LEU A 186 -22.26 -14.18 -10.43
N LEU A 187 -23.32 -13.47 -10.08
CA LEU A 187 -23.83 -12.34 -10.84
C LEU A 187 -23.10 -11.04 -10.43
N VAL A 188 -23.36 -9.98 -11.18
CA VAL A 188 -22.80 -8.64 -10.89
C VAL A 188 -23.14 -8.19 -9.46
N ASP A 189 -24.39 -8.38 -9.01
CA ASP A 189 -24.82 -7.96 -7.68
C ASP A 189 -24.08 -8.72 -6.56
N ASP A 190 -23.80 -10.01 -6.75
CA ASP A 190 -23.01 -10.82 -5.79
C ASP A 190 -21.57 -10.27 -5.68
N LEU A 191 -20.98 -9.93 -6.82
CA LEU A 191 -19.63 -9.37 -6.86
C LEU A 191 -19.58 -7.94 -6.29
N VAL A 192 -20.62 -7.13 -6.48
CA VAL A 192 -20.76 -5.82 -5.83
C VAL A 192 -20.85 -5.98 -4.31
N ALA A 193 -21.65 -6.91 -3.83
CA ALA A 193 -21.74 -7.21 -2.40
C ALA A 193 -20.38 -7.66 -1.83
N LEU A 194 -19.68 -8.55 -2.53
CA LEU A 194 -18.33 -9.01 -2.14
C LEU A 194 -17.29 -7.87 -2.18
N THR A 195 -17.43 -6.91 -3.10
CA THR A 195 -16.60 -5.72 -3.16
C THR A 195 -16.77 -4.87 -1.90
N LEU A 196 -17.99 -4.62 -1.46
CA LEU A 196 -18.27 -3.86 -0.23
C LEU A 196 -17.82 -4.62 1.02
N GLU A 197 -18.01 -5.94 1.06
CA GLU A 197 -17.49 -6.78 2.14
C GLU A 197 -15.96 -6.73 2.19
N THR A 198 -15.28 -6.72 1.04
CA THR A 198 -13.83 -6.50 0.97
C THR A 198 -13.45 -5.15 1.57
N GLY A 199 -14.21 -4.10 1.32
CA GLY A 199 -14.03 -2.78 1.93
C GLY A 199 -14.16 -2.81 3.46
N LYS A 200 -15.15 -3.55 4.00
CA LYS A 200 -15.32 -3.77 5.44
C LYS A 200 -14.06 -4.38 6.05
N LEU A 201 -13.59 -5.48 5.49
CA LEU A 201 -12.38 -6.16 5.99
C LEU A 201 -11.11 -5.32 5.76
N GLY A 202 -11.13 -4.40 4.79
CA GLY A 202 -10.09 -3.38 4.63
C GLY A 202 -9.98 -2.46 5.83
N VAL A 203 -11.10 -2.00 6.39
CA VAL A 203 -11.12 -1.21 7.64
C VAL A 203 -10.54 -2.04 8.80
N GLU A 204 -10.97 -3.29 8.96
CA GLU A 204 -10.49 -4.18 10.02
C GLU A 204 -8.99 -4.49 9.89
N GLY A 205 -8.51 -4.73 8.65
CA GLY A 205 -7.09 -4.98 8.40
C GLY A 205 -6.20 -3.77 8.70
N MET A 206 -6.65 -2.57 8.35
CA MET A 206 -5.94 -1.33 8.71
C MET A 206 -5.98 -1.09 10.23
N ALA A 207 -7.11 -1.37 10.90
CA ALA A 207 -7.22 -1.26 12.36
C ALA A 207 -6.28 -2.25 13.07
N MET A 208 -6.19 -3.50 12.57
CA MET A 208 -5.24 -4.50 13.09
C MET A 208 -3.79 -4.02 12.96
N LEU A 209 -3.42 -3.45 11.81
CA LEU A 209 -2.07 -2.92 11.61
C LEU A 209 -1.78 -1.69 12.47
N ASP A 210 -2.74 -0.77 12.63
CA ASP A 210 -2.60 0.37 13.55
C ASP A 210 -2.37 -0.11 14.99
N LYS A 211 -3.18 -1.08 15.45
CA LYS A 211 -3.00 -1.71 16.76
C LYS A 211 -1.61 -2.35 16.90
N ALA A 212 -1.16 -3.11 15.89
CA ALA A 212 0.14 -3.76 15.91
C ALA A 212 1.29 -2.74 16.04
N ASN A 213 1.28 -1.71 15.18
CA ASN A 213 2.28 -0.66 15.16
C ASN A 213 2.28 0.15 16.47
N THR A 214 1.11 0.59 16.94
CA THR A 214 1.02 1.44 18.14
C THR A 214 1.32 0.66 19.42
N SER A 215 1.00 -0.63 19.48
CA SER A 215 1.36 -1.51 20.61
C SER A 215 2.88 -1.75 20.66
N ALA A 216 3.54 -1.92 19.51
CA ALA A 216 4.97 -2.15 19.45
C ALA A 216 5.81 -0.88 19.63
N TYR A 217 5.37 0.24 19.04
CA TYR A 217 6.21 1.43 18.89
C TYR A 217 5.67 2.68 19.57
N GLY A 218 4.49 2.62 20.19
CA GLY A 218 3.78 3.75 20.77
C GLY A 218 2.95 4.52 19.74
N ASN A 219 2.08 5.41 20.20
CA ASN A 219 1.28 6.25 19.30
C ASN A 219 2.17 7.29 18.61
N PRO A 220 2.01 7.52 17.30
CA PRO A 220 2.69 8.60 16.62
C PRO A 220 2.43 9.94 17.29
N GLU A 221 3.46 10.76 17.39
CA GLU A 221 3.41 12.09 18.01
C GLU A 221 4.02 13.15 17.08
N ILE A 222 3.61 14.41 17.24
CA ILE A 222 4.10 15.53 16.43
C ILE A 222 5.62 15.56 16.49
N THR A 223 6.24 15.44 15.34
CA THR A 223 7.69 15.29 15.20
C THR A 223 8.22 16.16 14.06
N LYS A 224 9.29 16.90 14.35
CA LYS A 224 10.13 17.54 13.35
C LYS A 224 11.17 16.55 12.87
N VAL A 225 11.15 16.24 11.60
CA VAL A 225 12.07 15.28 10.96
C VAL A 225 13.08 16.04 10.14
N ASN A 226 14.37 15.86 10.46
CA ASN A 226 15.47 16.42 9.68
C ASN A 226 15.49 15.87 8.25
N ILE A 227 15.76 16.73 7.25
CA ILE A 227 15.92 16.34 5.84
C ILE A 227 17.33 16.61 5.31
N GLY A 228 18.24 17.08 6.14
CA GLY A 228 19.67 17.19 5.84
C GLY A 228 20.43 15.90 6.14
N VAL A 229 21.74 15.91 5.94
CA VAL A 229 22.61 14.74 6.13
C VAL A 229 23.75 15.00 7.11
N ARG A 230 24.34 13.91 7.64
CA ARG A 230 25.59 13.90 8.42
C ARG A 230 26.75 13.36 7.59
N SER A 231 27.93 13.34 8.14
CA SER A 231 29.16 12.92 7.48
C SER A 231 29.54 11.45 7.68
N ASN A 232 28.68 10.65 8.33
CA ASN A 232 28.90 9.22 8.53
C ASN A 232 28.48 8.40 7.31
N PRO A 233 29.10 7.22 7.07
CA PRO A 233 28.52 6.22 6.20
C PRO A 233 27.09 5.88 6.61
N ALA A 234 26.24 5.53 5.65
CA ALA A 234 24.83 5.41 6.00
C ALA A 234 24.09 4.30 5.23
N ILE A 235 22.94 3.89 5.79
CA ILE A 235 21.94 3.02 5.16
C ILE A 235 20.66 3.83 4.95
N LEU A 236 20.10 3.75 3.72
CA LEU A 236 18.80 4.31 3.36
C LEU A 236 17.75 3.21 3.38
N VAL A 237 16.70 3.38 4.17
CA VAL A 237 15.61 2.39 4.28
C VAL A 237 14.38 2.94 3.59
N SER A 238 13.89 2.21 2.59
CA SER A 238 12.67 2.54 1.84
C SER A 238 11.67 1.40 1.92
N GLY A 239 10.39 1.70 1.74
CA GLY A 239 9.29 0.75 1.91
C GLY A 239 8.46 1.07 3.15
N HIS A 240 7.88 0.01 3.78
CA HIS A 240 6.84 0.21 4.80
C HIS A 240 7.08 -0.55 6.10
N ASP A 241 7.93 -1.59 6.12
CA ASP A 241 8.03 -2.52 7.24
C ASP A 241 8.82 -1.93 8.42
N LEU A 242 8.11 -1.59 9.50
CA LEU A 242 8.69 -0.99 10.71
C LEU A 242 9.49 -2.02 11.53
N ARG A 243 9.15 -3.32 11.44
CA ARG A 243 9.89 -4.36 12.14
C ARG A 243 11.27 -4.56 11.54
N ASP A 244 11.38 -4.53 10.21
CA ASP A 244 12.67 -4.57 9.52
C ASP A 244 13.55 -3.37 9.89
N LEU A 245 12.94 -2.17 9.96
CA LEU A 245 13.64 -0.97 10.41
C LEU A 245 14.13 -1.10 11.85
N GLU A 246 13.29 -1.60 12.77
CA GLU A 246 13.68 -1.82 14.17
C GLU A 246 14.88 -2.75 14.29
N MET A 247 14.82 -3.90 13.63
CA MET A 247 15.94 -4.88 13.64
C MET A 247 17.23 -4.29 13.06
N LEU A 248 17.13 -3.49 12.00
CA LEU A 248 18.27 -2.79 11.42
C LEU A 248 18.85 -1.75 12.40
N LEU A 249 17.98 -0.94 13.04
CA LEU A 249 18.42 0.08 14.00
C LEU A 249 19.13 -0.52 15.21
N GLU A 250 18.65 -1.64 15.73
CA GLU A 250 19.36 -2.35 16.82
C GLU A 250 20.74 -2.88 16.36
N GLN A 251 20.86 -3.40 15.14
CA GLN A 251 22.12 -3.96 14.64
C GLN A 251 23.11 -2.90 14.15
N THR A 252 22.64 -1.70 13.80
CA THR A 252 23.51 -0.57 13.41
C THR A 252 23.98 0.26 14.61
N LYS A 253 23.45 0.01 15.79
CA LYS A 253 23.83 0.72 17.01
C LYS A 253 25.35 0.57 17.27
N ASP A 254 26.00 1.68 17.58
CA ASP A 254 27.43 1.78 17.89
C ASP A 254 28.39 1.29 16.77
N THR A 255 27.89 1.14 15.54
CA THR A 255 28.70 0.72 14.36
C THR A 255 29.35 1.87 13.61
N GLY A 256 28.95 3.12 13.90
CA GLY A 256 29.37 4.31 13.15
C GLY A 256 28.60 4.51 11.84
N VAL A 257 27.54 3.72 11.60
CA VAL A 257 26.68 3.83 10.41
C VAL A 257 25.39 4.56 10.78
N ASP A 258 25.07 5.63 10.09
CA ASP A 258 23.80 6.36 10.23
C ASP A 258 22.69 5.67 9.43
N VAL A 259 21.43 5.85 9.86
CA VAL A 259 20.26 5.32 9.17
C VAL A 259 19.32 6.46 8.79
N TYR A 260 18.87 6.47 7.55
CA TYR A 260 17.92 7.42 7.00
C TYR A 260 16.70 6.69 6.45
N THR A 261 15.55 7.36 6.49
CA THR A 261 14.34 6.89 5.82
C THR A 261 14.20 7.51 4.44
N HIS A 262 13.42 6.85 3.59
CA HIS A 262 13.02 7.32 2.28
C HIS A 262 11.54 6.98 2.04
N SER A 263 10.80 7.87 1.38
CA SER A 263 9.44 7.61 0.92
C SER A 263 8.49 7.21 2.09
N GLU A 264 7.83 6.06 2.00
CA GLU A 264 6.86 5.59 3.01
C GLU A 264 7.48 5.19 4.36
N MET A 265 8.79 5.16 4.47
CA MET A 265 9.46 4.94 5.76
C MET A 265 9.58 6.23 6.61
N LEU A 266 9.39 7.41 6.04
CA LEU A 266 9.39 8.69 6.76
C LEU A 266 8.58 8.66 8.06
N PRO A 267 7.34 8.11 8.11
CA PRO A 267 6.54 8.10 9.32
C PRO A 267 7.12 7.31 10.50
N ALA A 268 8.13 6.47 10.29
CA ALA A 268 8.82 5.79 11.38
C ALA A 268 9.37 6.78 12.43
N HIS A 269 9.78 7.98 11.99
CA HIS A 269 10.25 9.04 12.89
C HIS A 269 9.18 9.56 13.86
N TYR A 270 7.90 9.33 13.58
CA TYR A 270 6.79 9.79 14.42
C TYR A 270 6.56 8.92 15.65
N TYR A 271 7.03 7.67 15.61
CA TYR A 271 6.85 6.71 16.69
C TYR A 271 7.86 6.93 17.84
N PRO A 272 7.42 7.02 19.11
CA PRO A 272 8.30 7.28 20.25
C PRO A 272 9.47 6.29 20.37
N THR A 273 9.23 4.99 20.12
CA THR A 273 10.23 3.93 20.29
C THR A 273 11.47 4.13 19.43
N PHE A 274 11.34 4.70 18.22
CA PHE A 274 12.49 4.92 17.34
C PHE A 274 13.33 6.15 17.73
N LYS A 275 12.82 7.06 18.54
CA LYS A 275 13.53 8.29 18.95
C LYS A 275 14.71 8.03 19.88
N LYS A 276 14.82 6.82 20.45
CA LYS A 276 15.97 6.40 21.28
C LYS A 276 17.26 6.22 20.47
N TYR A 277 17.19 6.05 19.14
CA TYR A 277 18.35 5.78 18.30
C TYR A 277 18.99 7.08 17.77
N SER A 278 20.12 7.48 18.34
CA SER A 278 20.81 8.74 17.97
C SER A 278 21.37 8.74 16.54
N HIS A 279 21.57 7.54 15.92
CA HIS A 279 22.03 7.35 14.56
C HIS A 279 20.87 7.24 13.54
N PHE A 280 19.61 7.33 14.00
CA PHE A 280 18.42 7.45 13.17
C PHE A 280 18.19 8.93 12.86
N VAL A 281 18.72 9.41 11.72
CA VAL A 281 19.04 10.82 11.49
C VAL A 281 17.87 11.64 10.96
N GLY A 282 17.14 11.09 9.99
CA GLY A 282 16.09 11.84 9.31
C GLY A 282 15.64 11.17 8.01
N ASN A 283 14.91 11.93 7.18
CA ASN A 283 14.43 11.46 5.90
C ASN A 283 15.26 12.03 4.75
N TYR A 284 15.62 11.20 3.78
CA TYR A 284 16.37 11.60 2.60
C TYR A 284 15.47 11.50 1.36
N GLY A 285 15.33 12.60 0.64
CA GLY A 285 14.59 12.64 -0.61
C GLY A 285 13.07 12.68 -0.48
N ASN A 286 12.40 12.10 -1.46
CA ASN A 286 10.97 12.27 -1.74
C ASN A 286 10.23 10.92 -1.82
N ALA A 287 9.17 10.88 -2.63
CA ALA A 287 8.40 9.69 -2.92
C ALA A 287 9.20 8.69 -3.78
N TRP A 288 8.77 7.44 -3.74
CA TRP A 288 9.38 6.26 -4.35
C TRP A 288 9.88 6.43 -5.79
N TRP A 289 9.20 7.21 -6.62
CA TRP A 289 9.52 7.35 -8.04
C TRP A 289 10.81 8.14 -8.31
N LYS A 290 11.34 8.84 -7.28
CA LYS A 290 12.61 9.59 -7.32
C LYS A 290 13.85 8.71 -7.03
N GLN A 291 13.70 7.43 -6.78
CA GLN A 291 14.79 6.52 -6.39
C GLN A 291 16.03 6.60 -7.29
N LYS A 292 15.86 6.76 -8.61
CA LYS A 292 17.01 6.73 -9.52
C LYS A 292 18.04 7.84 -9.25
N GLU A 293 17.58 9.02 -8.90
CA GLU A 293 18.43 10.17 -8.60
C GLU A 293 18.86 10.15 -7.12
N GLU A 294 17.92 9.87 -6.23
CA GLU A 294 18.12 9.96 -4.79
C GLU A 294 18.97 8.80 -4.26
N PHE A 295 18.79 7.58 -4.76
CA PHE A 295 19.62 6.44 -4.36
C PHE A 295 21.05 6.55 -4.89
N GLU A 296 21.24 7.18 -6.06
CA GLU A 296 22.57 7.44 -6.61
C GLU A 296 23.30 8.46 -5.74
N SER A 297 22.68 9.61 -5.41
CA SER A 297 23.26 10.67 -4.59
C SER A 297 23.41 10.31 -3.12
N PHE A 298 22.66 9.33 -2.62
CA PHE A 298 22.79 8.87 -1.23
C PHE A 298 24.16 8.24 -0.94
N ASN A 299 24.81 7.66 -1.94
CA ASN A 299 26.11 6.97 -1.85
C ASN A 299 26.17 5.74 -0.93
N GLY A 300 25.38 5.67 0.13
CA GLY A 300 25.35 4.58 1.12
C GLY A 300 24.63 3.32 0.63
N ALA A 301 24.53 2.30 1.50
CA ALA A 301 23.76 1.10 1.22
C ALA A 301 22.25 1.39 1.27
N ILE A 302 21.44 0.59 0.56
CA ILE A 302 20.00 0.79 0.39
C ILE A 302 19.27 -0.49 0.77
N LEU A 303 18.25 -0.38 1.64
CA LEU A 303 17.36 -1.47 2.01
C LEU A 303 15.94 -1.17 1.51
N MET A 304 15.43 -2.03 0.63
CA MET A 304 14.02 -2.03 0.24
C MET A 304 13.27 -3.08 1.06
N THR A 305 12.40 -2.65 1.94
CA THR A 305 11.64 -3.55 2.82
C THR A 305 10.38 -4.09 2.16
N THR A 306 9.81 -3.34 1.21
CA THR A 306 8.57 -3.68 0.51
C THR A 306 8.56 -3.12 -0.91
N ASN A 307 7.37 -2.99 -1.52
CA ASN A 307 7.16 -2.19 -2.72
C ASN A 307 7.49 -0.70 -2.38
N CYS A 308 7.68 0.19 -3.19
CA CYS A 308 7.62 0.42 -4.62
C CYS A 308 9.06 0.44 -5.20
N ILE A 309 9.55 -0.64 -5.71
CA ILE A 309 10.88 -0.68 -6.32
C ILE A 309 10.83 0.00 -7.70
N VAL A 310 11.77 0.89 -7.97
CA VAL A 310 12.09 1.35 -9.31
C VAL A 310 13.30 0.55 -9.79
N PRO A 311 13.29 -0.01 -11.03
CA PRO A 311 14.43 -0.74 -11.56
C PRO A 311 15.74 0.03 -11.33
N PRO A 312 16.70 -0.54 -10.57
CA PRO A 312 17.90 0.17 -10.15
C PRO A 312 18.85 0.47 -11.32
N LYS A 313 19.62 1.55 -11.18
CA LYS A 313 20.77 1.81 -12.04
C LYS A 313 21.96 0.94 -11.60
N ASP A 314 22.83 0.60 -12.53
CA ASP A 314 24.06 -0.16 -12.25
C ASP A 314 24.97 0.57 -11.25
N SER A 315 24.92 1.93 -11.20
CA SER A 315 25.72 2.75 -10.29
C SER A 315 25.45 2.52 -8.79
N TYR A 316 24.31 1.91 -8.42
CA TYR A 316 23.99 1.64 -7.01
C TYR A 316 23.40 0.24 -6.76
N LYS A 317 23.19 -0.57 -7.80
CA LYS A 317 22.58 -1.89 -7.68
C LYS A 317 23.34 -2.82 -6.72
N ASP A 318 24.68 -2.78 -6.75
CA ASP A 318 25.53 -3.65 -5.93
C ASP A 318 25.49 -3.30 -4.42
N ARG A 319 25.01 -2.12 -4.05
CA ARG A 319 24.81 -1.69 -2.66
C ARG A 319 23.34 -1.65 -2.24
N MET A 320 22.44 -2.20 -3.08
CA MET A 320 21.01 -2.34 -2.81
C MET A 320 20.70 -3.74 -2.30
N PHE A 321 19.81 -3.80 -1.32
CA PHE A 321 19.29 -5.03 -0.70
C PHE A 321 17.77 -4.98 -0.66
N THR A 322 17.15 -6.16 -0.69
CA THR A 322 15.71 -6.34 -0.50
C THR A 322 15.45 -7.27 0.68
N THR A 323 14.23 -7.23 1.24
CA THR A 323 13.77 -8.18 2.25
C THR A 323 12.26 -8.42 2.12
N GLY A 324 11.72 -9.44 2.79
CA GLY A 324 10.30 -9.76 2.81
C GLY A 324 9.73 -10.10 1.44
N ALA A 325 8.65 -9.42 1.04
CA ALA A 325 8.01 -9.60 -0.26
C ALA A 325 8.75 -8.92 -1.42
N ALA A 326 9.69 -8.00 -1.11
CA ALA A 326 10.43 -7.24 -2.11
C ALA A 326 11.49 -8.10 -2.80
N GLY A 327 11.69 -7.89 -4.11
CA GLY A 327 12.73 -8.60 -4.85
C GLY A 327 13.04 -7.96 -6.20
N TYR A 328 14.31 -8.05 -6.58
CA TYR A 328 14.75 -7.61 -7.91
C TYR A 328 15.91 -8.50 -8.41
N PRO A 329 15.94 -8.91 -9.69
CA PRO A 329 16.97 -9.81 -10.20
C PRO A 329 18.39 -9.26 -9.99
N GLY A 330 19.24 -10.09 -9.35
CA GLY A 330 20.63 -9.74 -9.07
C GLY A 330 20.83 -8.72 -7.95
N VAL A 331 19.80 -8.40 -7.18
CA VAL A 331 19.89 -7.66 -5.91
C VAL A 331 19.86 -8.66 -4.76
N LYS A 332 20.73 -8.48 -3.77
CA LYS A 332 20.80 -9.36 -2.60
C LYS A 332 19.52 -9.29 -1.79
N HIS A 333 19.07 -10.44 -1.33
CA HIS A 333 17.86 -10.55 -0.50
C HIS A 333 18.21 -11.02 0.92
N ILE A 334 17.74 -10.27 1.92
CA ILE A 334 17.86 -10.62 3.33
C ILE A 334 16.59 -11.37 3.73
N GLY A 335 16.72 -12.69 3.89
CA GLY A 335 15.62 -13.57 4.29
C GLY A 335 15.38 -13.57 5.80
N GLY A 336 14.34 -14.29 6.23
CA GLY A 336 13.97 -14.55 7.62
C GLY A 336 12.47 -14.81 7.74
N GLU A 337 12.10 -15.72 8.62
CA GLU A 337 10.72 -16.08 8.89
C GLU A 337 10.06 -15.12 9.88
N ILE A 338 8.72 -15.14 9.96
CA ILE A 338 7.97 -14.35 10.96
C ILE A 338 8.37 -14.78 12.37
N GLY A 339 8.73 -13.81 13.21
CA GLY A 339 9.19 -14.04 14.58
C GLY A 339 10.70 -14.22 14.72
N GLU A 340 11.44 -14.38 13.63
CA GLU A 340 12.91 -14.46 13.66
C GLU A 340 13.56 -13.07 13.56
N ILE A 341 14.80 -13.01 14.02
CA ILE A 341 15.66 -11.82 13.85
C ILE A 341 16.44 -12.00 12.55
N LYS A 342 16.19 -11.11 11.58
CA LYS A 342 16.94 -11.08 10.33
C LYS A 342 18.37 -10.59 10.57
N ASP A 343 19.31 -11.13 9.81
CA ASP A 343 20.72 -10.73 9.86
C ASP A 343 21.01 -9.61 8.85
N PHE A 344 21.24 -8.40 9.35
CA PHE A 344 21.60 -7.22 8.56
C PHE A 344 23.12 -6.96 8.53
N SER A 345 23.96 -7.89 9.00
CA SER A 345 25.42 -7.70 9.06
C SER A 345 26.02 -7.36 7.69
N GLU A 346 25.58 -8.03 6.61
CA GLU A 346 26.13 -7.81 5.28
C GLU A 346 25.87 -6.39 4.75
N ILE A 347 24.65 -5.87 4.89
CA ILE A 347 24.35 -4.48 4.44
C ILE A 347 25.11 -3.45 5.29
N ILE A 348 25.33 -3.72 6.58
CA ILE A 348 26.12 -2.86 7.47
C ILE A 348 27.57 -2.81 7.00
N GLU A 349 28.17 -3.97 6.68
CA GLU A 349 29.55 -4.03 6.16
C GLU A 349 29.69 -3.37 4.78
N VAL A 350 28.67 -3.42 3.92
CA VAL A 350 28.64 -2.67 2.67
C VAL A 350 28.57 -1.17 2.95
N ALA A 351 27.70 -0.74 3.86
CA ALA A 351 27.53 0.66 4.22
C ALA A 351 28.82 1.30 4.75
N LYS A 352 29.55 0.60 5.64
CA LYS A 352 30.84 1.06 6.18
C LYS A 352 31.88 1.40 5.11
N LYS A 353 31.79 0.78 3.93
CA LYS A 353 32.70 1.03 2.80
C LYS A 353 32.23 2.12 1.86
N CYS A 354 31.00 2.61 2.06
CA CYS A 354 30.40 3.65 1.24
C CYS A 354 30.84 5.05 1.67
N LYS A 355 30.71 6.01 0.76
CA LYS A 355 30.86 7.42 1.08
C LYS A 355 29.64 7.92 1.83
N PRO A 356 29.75 9.00 2.63
CA PRO A 356 28.59 9.67 3.20
C PRO A 356 27.59 10.14 2.16
N PRO A 357 26.30 10.31 2.52
CA PRO A 357 25.28 10.87 1.63
C PRO A 357 25.65 12.28 1.14
N VAL A 358 25.28 12.59 -0.11
CA VAL A 358 25.33 13.97 -0.62
C VAL A 358 24.08 14.70 -0.15
N GLU A 359 24.27 15.88 0.44
CA GLU A 359 23.14 16.71 0.85
C GLU A 359 22.37 17.24 -0.36
N ILE A 360 21.10 16.92 -0.46
CA ILE A 360 20.19 17.38 -1.52
C ILE A 360 19.16 18.39 -1.02
N GLU A 361 18.89 18.40 0.28
CA GLU A 361 17.94 19.29 0.94
C GLU A 361 18.43 19.63 2.35
N ARG A 362 17.89 20.72 2.92
CA ARG A 362 18.12 21.14 4.32
C ARG A 362 16.82 21.57 4.96
N GLY A 363 16.76 21.42 6.27
CA GLY A 363 15.63 21.85 7.08
C GLY A 363 14.91 20.70 7.73
N GLU A 364 13.65 20.91 8.00
CA GLU A 364 12.80 19.96 8.72
C GLU A 364 11.42 19.87 8.06
N ILE A 365 10.78 18.72 8.16
CA ILE A 365 9.35 18.52 7.86
C ILE A 365 8.64 18.08 9.14
N VAL A 366 7.34 18.39 9.24
CA VAL A 366 6.55 18.07 10.44
C VAL A 366 5.48 17.03 10.07
N GLY A 367 5.32 16.01 10.91
CA GLY A 367 4.29 14.99 10.80
C GLY A 367 3.98 14.36 12.16
N GLY A 368 3.26 13.24 12.16
CA GLY A 368 2.85 12.53 13.38
C GLY A 368 1.44 12.90 13.86
N PHE A 369 0.58 13.35 12.94
CA PHE A 369 -0.81 13.70 13.21
C PHE A 369 -1.75 12.50 12.97
N ALA A 370 -1.40 11.33 13.53
CA ALA A 370 -2.31 10.19 13.59
C ALA A 370 -3.49 10.46 14.54
N HIS A 371 -4.51 9.59 14.52
CA HIS A 371 -5.78 9.84 15.20
C HIS A 371 -5.60 10.14 16.70
N ASN A 372 -4.76 9.41 17.42
CA ASN A 372 -4.53 9.67 18.85
C ASN A 372 -4.02 11.11 19.10
N GLN A 373 -3.05 11.56 18.29
CA GLN A 373 -2.50 12.91 18.41
C GLN A 373 -3.51 13.99 18.00
N VAL A 374 -4.27 13.78 16.92
CA VAL A 374 -5.28 14.75 16.46
C VAL A 374 -6.43 14.84 17.46
N LEU A 375 -6.88 13.72 18.01
CA LEU A 375 -7.93 13.69 19.04
C LEU A 375 -7.51 14.38 20.34
N SER A 376 -6.22 14.38 20.69
CA SER A 376 -5.71 15.18 21.81
C SER A 376 -5.80 16.69 21.58
N LEU A 377 -5.96 17.12 20.34
CA LEU A 377 -6.16 18.51 19.93
C LEU A 377 -7.62 18.81 19.55
N ALA A 378 -8.55 17.86 19.80
CA ALA A 378 -9.93 17.95 19.33
C ALA A 378 -10.62 19.26 19.76
N ASP A 379 -10.49 19.68 21.03
CA ASP A 379 -11.11 20.91 21.53
C ASP A 379 -10.65 22.14 20.75
N LYS A 380 -9.36 22.25 20.44
CA LYS A 380 -8.81 23.36 19.64
C LYS A 380 -9.29 23.33 18.20
N ILE A 381 -9.41 22.14 17.60
CA ILE A 381 -9.88 21.96 16.24
C ILE A 381 -11.37 22.33 16.16
N VAL A 382 -12.18 21.83 17.10
CA VAL A 382 -13.62 22.14 17.18
C VAL A 382 -13.85 23.63 17.39
N GLU A 383 -13.11 24.29 18.30
CA GLU A 383 -13.16 25.74 18.51
C GLU A 383 -12.81 26.49 17.21
N ALA A 384 -11.75 26.12 16.52
CA ALA A 384 -11.36 26.77 15.26
C ALA A 384 -12.42 26.60 14.15
N VAL A 385 -13.09 25.44 14.10
CA VAL A 385 -14.22 25.22 13.17
C VAL A 385 -15.44 26.06 13.55
N GLN A 386 -15.82 26.11 14.84
CA GLN A 386 -16.96 26.89 15.32
C GLN A 386 -16.74 28.40 15.14
N ASN A 387 -15.53 28.89 15.33
CA ASN A 387 -15.16 30.28 15.08
C ASN A 387 -15.05 30.65 13.60
N GLY A 388 -15.06 29.65 12.70
CA GLY A 388 -14.90 29.85 11.26
C GLY A 388 -13.46 30.08 10.82
N ASP A 389 -12.47 29.84 11.71
CA ASP A 389 -11.03 29.89 11.40
C ASP A 389 -10.63 28.74 10.46
N ILE A 390 -11.24 27.56 10.66
CA ILE A 390 -11.15 26.40 9.76
C ILE A 390 -12.54 26.18 9.15
N LYS A 391 -12.64 26.34 7.83
CA LYS A 391 -13.91 26.14 7.12
C LYS A 391 -14.01 24.77 6.46
N LYS A 392 -12.90 24.20 6.01
CA LYS A 392 -12.90 22.89 5.36
C LYS A 392 -11.61 22.12 5.64
N PHE A 393 -11.76 20.80 5.71
CA PHE A 393 -10.66 19.82 5.66
C PHE A 393 -10.59 19.23 4.27
N ILE A 394 -9.37 19.05 3.78
CA ILE A 394 -9.12 18.44 2.47
C ILE A 394 -8.34 17.16 2.70
N VAL A 395 -8.96 16.02 2.50
CA VAL A 395 -8.26 14.73 2.50
C VAL A 395 -7.53 14.60 1.17
N MET A 396 -6.25 14.94 1.18
CA MET A 396 -5.30 14.72 0.08
C MET A 396 -4.37 13.62 0.52
N ALA A 397 -4.72 12.37 0.22
CA ALA A 397 -3.99 11.20 0.70
C ALA A 397 -3.74 10.20 -0.43
N GLY A 398 -2.95 9.17 -0.15
CA GLY A 398 -2.68 8.06 -1.04
C GLY A 398 -1.27 8.10 -1.65
N CYS A 399 -1.16 7.77 -2.93
CA CYS A 399 0.12 7.52 -3.59
C CYS A 399 0.65 8.72 -4.37
N ASP A 400 1.95 8.72 -4.62
CA ASP A 400 2.59 9.55 -5.66
C ASP A 400 3.02 8.67 -6.86
N GLY A 401 3.60 9.26 -7.90
CA GLY A 401 4.06 8.56 -9.10
C GLY A 401 4.73 9.49 -10.11
N ARG A 402 5.15 8.89 -11.23
CA ARG A 402 5.96 9.56 -12.27
C ARG A 402 5.16 10.49 -13.19
N ALA A 403 3.84 10.29 -13.27
CA ALA A 403 3.02 11.05 -14.20
C ALA A 403 3.08 12.57 -13.93
N LYS A 404 3.39 13.37 -14.96
CA LYS A 404 3.49 14.83 -14.85
C LYS A 404 2.17 15.47 -14.37
N SER A 405 1.03 14.87 -14.71
CA SER A 405 -0.30 15.29 -14.26
C SER A 405 -0.44 15.34 -12.73
N ARG A 406 0.40 14.58 -11.99
CA ARG A 406 0.43 14.64 -10.51
C ARG A 406 0.92 15.96 -9.94
N ASN A 407 1.48 16.87 -10.76
CA ASN A 407 1.74 18.24 -10.34
C ASN A 407 0.46 18.99 -9.93
N TYR A 408 -0.70 18.53 -10.41
CA TYR A 408 -2.01 18.99 -9.96
C TYR A 408 -2.10 19.09 -8.43
N TYR A 409 -1.67 18.07 -7.70
CA TYR A 409 -1.76 18.07 -6.23
C TYR A 409 -0.91 19.15 -5.56
N THR A 410 0.27 19.46 -6.12
CA THR A 410 1.10 20.57 -5.65
C THR A 410 0.43 21.92 -5.90
N GLU A 411 -0.07 22.13 -7.12
CA GLU A 411 -0.72 23.40 -7.49
C GLU A 411 -2.06 23.57 -6.78
N PHE A 412 -2.82 22.49 -6.61
CA PHE A 412 -4.06 22.50 -5.84
C PHE A 412 -3.81 22.89 -4.37
N ALA A 413 -2.80 22.30 -3.71
CA ALA A 413 -2.42 22.65 -2.34
C ALA A 413 -2.04 24.15 -2.20
N LYS A 414 -1.33 24.71 -3.18
CA LYS A 414 -0.99 26.14 -3.21
C LYS A 414 -2.20 27.04 -3.41
N ALA A 415 -3.20 26.58 -4.17
CA ALA A 415 -4.41 27.34 -4.50
C ALA A 415 -5.48 27.29 -3.40
N LEU A 416 -5.32 26.40 -2.41
CA LEU A 416 -6.28 26.25 -1.31
C LEU A 416 -6.44 27.55 -0.51
N PRO A 417 -7.69 27.94 -0.15
CA PRO A 417 -7.96 29.03 0.78
C PRO A 417 -7.21 28.88 2.10
N LYS A 418 -6.87 30.00 2.74
CA LYS A 418 -6.06 30.01 3.97
C LYS A 418 -6.78 29.41 5.18
N ASP A 419 -8.09 29.31 5.14
CA ASP A 419 -8.98 28.73 6.15
C ASP A 419 -9.26 27.24 5.93
N THR A 420 -8.31 26.52 5.30
CA THR A 420 -8.40 25.09 5.02
C THR A 420 -7.19 24.33 5.59
N VAL A 421 -7.44 23.08 6.00
CA VAL A 421 -6.42 22.15 6.53
C VAL A 421 -6.37 20.91 5.65
N ILE A 422 -5.18 20.49 5.24
CA ILE A 422 -4.93 19.24 4.51
C ILE A 422 -4.72 18.11 5.52
N LEU A 423 -5.51 17.05 5.39
CA LEU A 423 -5.31 15.78 6.09
C LEU A 423 -4.67 14.80 5.10
N THR A 424 -3.54 14.21 5.45
CA THR A 424 -2.80 13.35 4.52
C THR A 424 -2.24 12.10 5.17
N ALA A 425 -2.08 11.05 4.36
CA ALA A 425 -1.36 9.82 4.63
C ALA A 425 -0.83 9.26 3.30
N GLY A 426 0.31 8.56 3.33
CA GLY A 426 0.91 7.99 2.13
C GLY A 426 1.83 8.94 1.36
N CYS A 427 2.38 8.49 0.23
CA CYS A 427 3.36 9.24 -0.57
C CYS A 427 2.85 10.55 -1.18
N ALA A 428 1.52 10.72 -1.31
CA ALA A 428 0.94 11.96 -1.84
C ALA A 428 1.42 13.21 -1.08
N LYS A 429 1.72 13.07 0.23
CA LYS A 429 2.27 14.13 1.07
C LYS A 429 3.47 14.86 0.48
N TYR A 430 4.32 14.18 -0.27
CA TYR A 430 5.53 14.77 -0.86
C TYR A 430 5.24 15.85 -1.92
N LYS A 431 3.99 15.98 -2.37
CA LYS A 431 3.56 17.07 -3.25
C LYS A 431 3.40 18.40 -2.50
N TYR A 432 3.26 18.37 -1.16
CA TYR A 432 2.93 19.58 -0.40
C TYR A 432 3.51 19.63 1.02
N ASN A 433 4.08 18.57 1.58
CA ASN A 433 4.61 18.57 2.96
C ASN A 433 5.87 19.45 3.15
N LYS A 434 6.51 19.86 2.05
CA LYS A 434 7.63 20.80 2.05
C LYS A 434 7.23 22.22 1.64
N LEU A 435 5.94 22.47 1.35
CA LEU A 435 5.42 23.80 1.07
C LEU A 435 5.21 24.55 2.40
N ASN A 436 5.56 25.84 2.40
CA ASN A 436 5.24 26.71 3.53
C ASN A 436 3.79 27.21 3.38
N LEU A 437 2.82 26.40 3.85
CA LEU A 437 1.40 26.75 3.81
C LEU A 437 0.96 27.52 5.08
N GLY A 438 1.81 27.59 6.11
CA GLY A 438 1.52 28.24 7.38
C GLY A 438 0.69 27.39 8.33
N ASP A 439 0.07 28.05 9.30
CA ASP A 439 -0.80 27.46 10.32
C ASP A 439 -2.08 28.29 10.54
N ILE A 440 -3.04 27.70 11.26
CA ILE A 440 -4.27 28.35 11.74
C ILE A 440 -4.28 28.20 13.25
N ASN A 441 -4.08 29.30 13.99
CA ASN A 441 -4.04 29.31 15.46
C ASN A 441 -3.04 28.29 16.06
N GLY A 442 -1.90 28.09 15.37
CA GLY A 442 -0.87 27.13 15.75
C GLY A 442 -1.15 25.68 15.30
N ILE A 443 -2.22 25.45 14.55
CA ILE A 443 -2.50 24.15 13.90
C ILE A 443 -1.89 24.21 12.50
N PRO A 444 -0.89 23.38 12.17
CA PRO A 444 -0.33 23.33 10.81
C PRO A 444 -1.39 23.04 9.76
N ARG A 445 -1.29 23.68 8.61
CA ARG A 445 -2.24 23.44 7.52
C ARG A 445 -2.01 22.12 6.75
N VAL A 446 -0.98 21.35 7.12
CA VAL A 446 -0.76 19.98 6.62
C VAL A 446 -0.61 19.07 7.83
N LEU A 447 -1.56 18.17 8.04
CA LEU A 447 -1.57 17.18 9.11
C LEU A 447 -1.28 15.81 8.49
N ASP A 448 -0.03 15.39 8.59
CA ASP A 448 0.44 14.09 8.09
C ASP A 448 0.26 13.00 9.14
N ALA A 449 -0.67 12.09 8.90
CA ALA A 449 -0.96 10.97 9.81
C ALA A 449 0.09 9.85 9.74
N GLY A 450 0.74 9.64 8.58
CA GLY A 450 1.71 8.56 8.46
C GLY A 450 1.77 7.87 7.10
N GLN A 451 1.97 6.57 7.09
CA GLN A 451 2.02 5.72 5.89
C GLN A 451 0.63 5.60 5.23
N CYS A 452 0.54 4.91 4.10
CA CYS A 452 -0.74 4.73 3.40
C CYS A 452 -1.79 3.97 4.25
N ASN A 453 -1.39 3.02 5.11
CA ASN A 453 -2.28 2.36 6.07
C ASN A 453 -2.83 3.33 7.13
N ASP A 454 -2.14 4.42 7.43
CA ASP A 454 -2.61 5.45 8.36
C ASP A 454 -3.75 6.31 7.78
N SER A 455 -4.25 5.97 6.57
CA SER A 455 -5.58 6.36 6.11
C SER A 455 -6.68 5.90 7.09
N TYR A 456 -6.42 4.85 7.88
CA TYR A 456 -7.23 4.47 9.04
C TYR A 456 -7.39 5.62 10.03
N SER A 457 -6.29 6.30 10.38
CA SER A 457 -6.33 7.48 11.25
C SER A 457 -7.23 8.58 10.69
N LEU A 458 -7.19 8.83 9.38
CA LEU A 458 -8.04 9.84 8.75
C LEU A 458 -9.53 9.47 8.85
N ALA A 459 -9.86 8.19 8.69
CA ALA A 459 -11.23 7.69 8.85
C ALA A 459 -11.70 7.81 10.33
N VAL A 460 -10.86 7.44 11.29
CA VAL A 460 -11.17 7.58 12.73
C VAL A 460 -11.38 9.03 13.12
N ILE A 461 -10.54 9.95 12.62
CA ILE A 461 -10.70 11.40 12.84
C ILE A 461 -12.05 11.89 12.28
N ALA A 462 -12.39 11.51 11.05
CA ALA A 462 -13.65 11.91 10.41
C ALA A 462 -14.87 11.37 11.19
N LEU A 463 -14.85 10.10 11.57
CA LEU A 463 -15.92 9.50 12.38
C LEU A 463 -16.08 10.18 13.75
N LYS A 464 -14.96 10.55 14.39
CA LYS A 464 -15.00 11.27 15.66
C LYS A 464 -15.51 12.70 15.50
N LEU A 465 -15.12 13.40 14.45
CA LEU A 465 -15.68 14.74 14.14
C LEU A 465 -17.18 14.66 13.88
N LYS A 466 -17.64 13.64 13.14
CA LYS A 466 -19.08 13.39 12.93
C LYS A 466 -19.83 13.26 14.27
N GLU A 467 -19.29 12.46 15.20
CA GLU A 467 -19.86 12.27 16.54
C GLU A 467 -19.90 13.59 17.33
N VAL A 468 -18.78 14.34 17.37
CA VAL A 468 -18.66 15.60 18.13
C VAL A 468 -19.59 16.68 17.61
N PHE A 469 -19.79 16.76 16.28
CA PHE A 469 -20.72 17.71 15.65
C PHE A 469 -22.18 17.22 15.66
N GLY A 470 -22.46 16.02 16.15
CA GLY A 470 -23.81 15.45 16.23
C GLY A 470 -24.46 15.21 14.86
N LEU A 471 -23.65 14.85 13.86
CA LEU A 471 -24.13 14.62 12.50
C LEU A 471 -24.55 13.16 12.30
N ASP A 472 -25.57 12.94 11.48
CA ASP A 472 -26.05 11.59 11.16
C ASP A 472 -25.27 10.94 10.00
N ASP A 473 -24.81 11.74 9.03
CA ASP A 473 -24.04 11.29 7.85
C ASP A 473 -22.63 11.87 7.86
N ILE A 474 -21.63 11.04 7.58
CA ILE A 474 -20.23 11.45 7.45
C ILE A 474 -20.03 12.48 6.32
N ASN A 475 -20.91 12.48 5.33
CA ASN A 475 -20.86 13.38 4.18
C ASN A 475 -21.37 14.80 4.50
N GLU A 476 -21.92 15.04 5.70
CA GLU A 476 -22.26 16.37 6.19
C GLU A 476 -21.06 17.12 6.78
N LEU A 477 -19.96 16.40 7.05
CA LEU A 477 -18.71 17.02 7.50
C LEU A 477 -18.16 17.96 6.41
N PRO A 478 -17.51 19.07 6.81
CA PRO A 478 -16.85 19.98 5.89
C PRO A 478 -15.55 19.39 5.33
N ILE A 479 -15.61 18.16 4.81
CA ILE A 479 -14.47 17.41 4.27
C ILE A 479 -14.62 17.28 2.76
N ILE A 480 -13.52 17.52 2.04
CA ILE A 480 -13.38 17.26 0.61
C ILE A 480 -12.38 16.12 0.44
N TYR A 481 -12.70 15.13 -0.38
CA TYR A 481 -11.84 14.00 -0.69
C TYR A 481 -11.23 14.17 -2.08
N ASN A 482 -9.91 14.46 -2.13
CA ASN A 482 -9.12 14.62 -3.36
C ASN A 482 -7.95 13.63 -3.32
N ILE A 483 -8.22 12.39 -3.70
CA ILE A 483 -7.39 11.22 -3.46
C ILE A 483 -6.47 10.94 -4.65
N ALA A 484 -5.19 10.72 -4.36
CA ALA A 484 -4.20 10.26 -5.33
C ALA A 484 -4.00 8.76 -5.21
N TRP A 485 -4.26 7.97 -6.25
CA TRP A 485 -4.02 6.54 -6.23
C TRP A 485 -2.90 6.10 -7.16
N TYR A 486 -2.30 4.95 -6.89
CA TYR A 486 -1.29 4.35 -7.76
C TYR A 486 -1.40 2.82 -7.78
N GLU A 487 -1.50 2.15 -6.62
CA GLU A 487 -1.41 0.70 -6.50
C GLU A 487 -2.45 0.12 -5.52
N GLN A 488 -2.37 -1.18 -5.25
CA GLN A 488 -3.41 -1.99 -4.64
C GLN A 488 -3.76 -1.60 -3.20
N LYS A 489 -2.81 -1.03 -2.45
CA LYS A 489 -3.12 -0.51 -1.11
C LYS A 489 -4.06 0.69 -1.18
N ALA A 490 -3.96 1.52 -2.22
CA ALA A 490 -4.94 2.58 -2.44
C ALA A 490 -6.32 2.02 -2.86
N VAL A 491 -6.37 0.87 -3.53
CA VAL A 491 -7.64 0.22 -3.88
C VAL A 491 -8.37 -0.24 -2.62
N ILE A 492 -7.70 -0.94 -1.69
CA ILE A 492 -8.37 -1.37 -0.46
C ILE A 492 -8.82 -0.18 0.40
N VAL A 493 -8.04 0.91 0.46
CA VAL A 493 -8.45 2.14 1.15
C VAL A 493 -9.71 2.73 0.50
N LEU A 494 -9.78 2.80 -0.83
CA LEU A 494 -10.98 3.26 -1.54
C LEU A 494 -12.19 2.40 -1.19
N LEU A 495 -12.07 1.06 -1.28
CA LEU A 495 -13.17 0.15 -0.93
C LEU A 495 -13.63 0.33 0.53
N SER A 496 -12.69 0.58 1.44
CA SER A 496 -13.00 0.88 2.84
C SER A 496 -13.79 2.19 3.00
N LEU A 497 -13.44 3.24 2.26
CA LEU A 497 -14.20 4.49 2.25
C LEU A 497 -15.61 4.30 1.71
N LEU A 498 -15.78 3.49 0.64
CA LEU A 498 -17.10 3.18 0.09
C LEU A 498 -17.95 2.40 1.11
N TYR A 499 -17.37 1.43 1.79
CA TYR A 499 -18.04 0.69 2.86
C TYR A 499 -18.49 1.61 4.01
N LEU A 500 -17.66 2.59 4.39
CA LEU A 500 -18.00 3.59 5.42
C LEU A 500 -19.02 4.64 4.94
N GLY A 501 -19.51 4.53 3.70
CA GLY A 501 -20.51 5.42 3.13
C GLY A 501 -19.97 6.78 2.67
N VAL A 502 -18.66 6.93 2.53
CA VAL A 502 -18.05 8.17 2.02
C VAL A 502 -18.39 8.37 0.56
N LYS A 503 -18.82 9.58 0.21
CA LYS A 503 -19.25 9.98 -1.14
C LYS A 503 -18.45 11.17 -1.67
N ASN A 504 -18.64 11.46 -2.97
CA ASN A 504 -18.04 12.60 -3.65
C ASN A 504 -16.50 12.60 -3.60
N ILE A 505 -15.90 11.43 -3.84
CA ILE A 505 -14.45 11.28 -3.88
C ILE A 505 -13.93 11.66 -5.27
N HIS A 506 -13.03 12.65 -5.34
CA HIS A 506 -12.26 12.97 -6.53
C HIS A 506 -11.00 12.10 -6.54
N LEU A 507 -10.87 11.26 -7.57
CA LEU A 507 -9.83 10.25 -7.68
C LEU A 507 -8.91 10.55 -8.87
N GLY A 508 -7.63 10.69 -8.62
CA GLY A 508 -6.67 11.05 -9.67
C GLY A 508 -5.32 10.35 -9.59
N PRO A 509 -4.44 10.62 -10.57
CA PRO A 509 -4.63 11.55 -11.69
C PRO A 509 -5.48 11.01 -12.84
N THR A 510 -5.83 9.72 -12.84
CA THR A 510 -6.76 9.06 -13.77
C THR A 510 -7.65 8.11 -13.00
N LEU A 511 -8.82 7.82 -13.51
CA LEU A 511 -9.64 6.72 -12.98
C LEU A 511 -8.97 5.36 -13.28
N PRO A 512 -9.26 4.30 -12.48
CA PRO A 512 -8.65 2.99 -12.67
C PRO A 512 -9.03 2.35 -14.01
N ALA A 513 -8.02 1.90 -14.77
CA ALA A 513 -8.20 1.26 -16.08
C ALA A 513 -8.92 -0.09 -16.01
N PHE A 514 -8.98 -0.71 -14.84
CA PHE A 514 -9.67 -1.98 -14.62
C PHE A 514 -11.17 -1.84 -14.36
N LEU A 515 -11.70 -0.62 -14.27
CA LEU A 515 -13.12 -0.39 -14.16
C LEU A 515 -13.76 -0.35 -15.55
N SER A 516 -14.71 -1.25 -15.82
CA SER A 516 -15.53 -1.18 -17.01
C SER A 516 -16.44 0.06 -16.98
N PRO A 517 -16.95 0.52 -18.11
CA PRO A 517 -17.88 1.66 -18.13
C PRO A 517 -19.10 1.44 -17.24
N ASN A 518 -19.68 0.25 -17.19
CA ASN A 518 -20.84 -0.05 -16.37
C ASN A 518 -20.50 -0.04 -14.87
N VAL A 519 -19.39 -0.67 -14.47
CA VAL A 519 -18.93 -0.65 -13.08
C VAL A 519 -18.57 0.77 -12.63
N LEU A 520 -17.93 1.54 -13.50
CA LEU A 520 -17.66 2.96 -13.23
C LEU A 520 -18.94 3.76 -13.03
N ASN A 521 -19.95 3.56 -13.87
CA ASN A 521 -21.25 4.24 -13.73
C ASN A 521 -21.90 3.93 -12.37
N VAL A 522 -21.85 2.68 -11.91
CA VAL A 522 -22.35 2.31 -10.56
C VAL A 522 -21.62 3.07 -9.45
N LEU A 523 -20.30 3.25 -9.57
CA LEU A 523 -19.51 4.01 -8.60
C LEU A 523 -19.83 5.52 -8.65
N VAL A 524 -20.06 6.07 -9.84
CA VAL A 524 -20.46 7.47 -10.02
C VAL A 524 -21.86 7.71 -9.44
N GLU A 525 -22.84 6.88 -9.78
CA GLU A 525 -24.24 7.07 -9.36
C GLU A 525 -24.45 6.86 -7.86
N ASN A 526 -23.83 5.84 -7.27
CA ASN A 526 -24.06 5.48 -5.88
C ASN A 526 -23.15 6.24 -4.90
N PHE A 527 -21.92 6.59 -5.32
CA PHE A 527 -20.91 7.15 -4.44
C PHE A 527 -20.37 8.52 -4.89
N GLY A 528 -20.77 9.02 -6.05
CA GLY A 528 -20.29 10.30 -6.57
C GLY A 528 -18.78 10.30 -6.90
N ILE A 529 -18.22 9.13 -7.28
CA ILE A 529 -16.82 9.06 -7.69
C ILE A 529 -16.63 9.88 -8.96
N SER A 530 -15.61 10.73 -8.98
CA SER A 530 -15.26 11.50 -10.18
C SER A 530 -13.74 11.59 -10.36
N GLY A 531 -13.30 11.90 -11.59
CA GLY A 531 -11.90 12.25 -11.84
C GLY A 531 -11.58 13.66 -11.35
N ILE A 532 -10.28 13.98 -11.23
CA ILE A 532 -9.83 15.35 -11.02
C ILE A 532 -9.95 16.16 -12.32
N GLY A 533 -10.27 17.45 -12.19
CA GLY A 533 -10.34 18.41 -13.28
C GLY A 533 -9.07 19.27 -13.41
N SER A 534 -9.21 20.50 -13.85
CA SER A 534 -8.17 21.51 -13.68
C SER A 534 -8.18 22.04 -12.24
N VAL A 535 -7.04 22.53 -11.75
CA VAL A 535 -6.96 23.12 -10.40
C VAL A 535 -7.98 24.25 -10.23
N GLU A 536 -8.13 25.10 -11.26
CA GLU A 536 -9.06 26.22 -11.22
C GLU A 536 -10.53 25.76 -11.12
N ASP A 537 -10.90 24.76 -11.90
CA ASP A 537 -12.28 24.24 -11.91
C ASP A 537 -12.60 23.53 -10.60
N ASP A 538 -11.67 22.72 -10.08
CA ASP A 538 -11.88 22.00 -8.83
C ASP A 538 -11.92 22.96 -7.62
N ILE A 539 -11.08 24.01 -7.58
CA ILE A 539 -11.19 25.06 -6.56
C ILE A 539 -12.54 25.76 -6.63
N LYS A 540 -13.05 26.10 -7.82
CA LYS A 540 -14.39 26.67 -7.97
C LYS A 540 -15.47 25.70 -7.49
N LEU A 541 -15.38 24.44 -7.89
CA LEU A 541 -16.34 23.40 -7.50
C LEU A 541 -16.43 23.23 -5.98
N PHE A 542 -15.30 23.22 -5.30
CA PHE A 542 -15.25 22.94 -3.87
C PHE A 542 -15.55 24.14 -2.97
N PHE A 543 -15.30 25.37 -3.43
CA PHE A 543 -15.33 26.56 -2.58
C PHE A 543 -16.33 27.63 -2.99
N ASN A 544 -16.78 27.64 -4.25
CA ASN A 544 -17.66 28.70 -4.77
C ASN A 544 -19.15 28.29 -4.87
N LYS A 545 -19.57 27.28 -4.09
CA LYS A 545 -21.00 26.93 -3.96
C LYS A 545 -21.69 27.76 -2.91
#